data_eb0ef56c9481d37f518ea6d007dd2fde
#
_entry.id   eb0ef56c9481d37f518ea6d007dd2fde
#
_cell.length_a   1.000
_cell.length_b   1.000
_cell.length_c   1.000
_cell.angle_alpha   90.00
_cell.angle_beta   90.00
_cell.angle_gamma   90.00
#
_symmetry.space_group_name_H-M   'P 1'
#
loop_
_entity.id
_entity.type
_entity.pdbx_description
1 polymer ?
#
loop_
_entity_poly.entity_id
_entity_poly.type
_entity_poly.pdbx_seq_one_letter_code
_entity_poly.pdbx_strand_id
1 'polypeptide(L)'
;TDSFTPLAKGMNSEYANQNAYDCIQIHGGSGFMMEYACQRIYRDARITSIYEGTTQLQTVAAIRYVTNGSYIATIREFETIPCSPEMEPLMSRLKKMANKFEASTNAVKEAQDQELLDFTARRLMEMAADIIMCHLLIQDASKNPELFAKSAHVYLNYAEAEVEKHAGFIENFDKEDLAFYKK
;
A
#
# COMPACT_ATOMS: atom_id res chain seq x y z
N THR A 1 4.92 13.62 -10.33
CA THR A 1 3.44 13.58 -10.16
C THR A 1 2.83 12.33 -10.77
N ASP A 2 3.27 11.91 -11.96
CA ASP A 2 2.66 10.75 -12.66
C ASP A 2 2.86 9.42 -11.93
N SER A 3 3.96 9.26 -11.20
CA SER A 3 4.26 8.04 -10.43
C SER A 3 3.30 7.79 -9.26
N PHE A 4 2.72 8.82 -8.67
CA PHE A 4 1.79 8.66 -7.56
C PHE A 4 0.35 8.31 -7.99
N THR A 5 -0.02 8.61 -9.23
CA THR A 5 -1.37 8.34 -9.73
C THR A 5 -1.80 6.88 -9.56
N PRO A 6 -1.00 5.87 -9.98
CA PRO A 6 -1.40 4.49 -9.82
C PRO A 6 -1.46 4.05 -8.34
N LEU A 7 -0.59 4.58 -7.47
CA LEU A 7 -0.67 4.31 -6.03
C LEU A 7 -1.95 4.90 -5.44
N ALA A 8 -2.19 6.19 -5.68
CA ALA A 8 -3.35 6.89 -5.14
C ALA A 8 -4.66 6.25 -5.62
N LYS A 9 -4.80 6.01 -6.93
CA LYS A 9 -6.02 5.40 -7.48
C LYS A 9 -6.19 3.94 -7.02
N GLY A 10 -5.13 3.14 -7.08
CA GLY A 10 -5.16 1.74 -6.68
C GLY A 10 -5.52 1.57 -5.20
N MET A 11 -4.76 2.20 -4.32
CA MET A 11 -4.93 2.03 -2.87
C MET A 11 -6.19 2.70 -2.34
N ASN A 12 -6.48 3.95 -2.75
CA ASN A 12 -7.67 4.66 -2.25
C ASN A 12 -8.97 3.96 -2.63
N SER A 13 -9.05 3.36 -3.83
CA SER A 13 -10.22 2.60 -4.23
C SER A 13 -10.40 1.31 -3.41
N GLU A 14 -9.33 0.61 -3.10
CA GLU A 14 -9.37 -0.59 -2.24
C GLU A 14 -9.74 -0.21 -0.80
N TYR A 15 -9.13 0.83 -0.22
CA TYR A 15 -9.48 1.31 1.12
C TYR A 15 -10.92 1.84 1.21
N ALA A 16 -11.41 2.52 0.17
CA ALA A 16 -12.80 2.96 0.14
C ALA A 16 -13.78 1.77 0.18
N ASN A 17 -13.48 0.71 -0.56
CA ASN A 17 -14.28 -0.53 -0.52
C ASN A 17 -14.23 -1.19 0.87
N GLN A 18 -13.04 -1.32 1.48
CA GLN A 18 -12.89 -1.91 2.81
C GLN A 18 -13.61 -1.08 3.87
N ASN A 19 -13.43 0.25 3.86
CA ASN A 19 -14.10 1.14 4.81
C ASN A 19 -15.63 1.08 4.67
N ALA A 20 -16.15 0.98 3.46
CA ALA A 20 -17.58 0.86 3.23
C ALA A 20 -18.11 -0.51 3.69
N TYR A 21 -17.35 -1.58 3.52
CA TYR A 21 -17.65 -2.90 4.07
C TYR A 21 -17.71 -2.86 5.61
N ASP A 22 -16.69 -2.29 6.25
CA ASP A 22 -16.60 -2.19 7.70
C ASP A 22 -17.71 -1.29 8.27
N CYS A 23 -18.12 -0.25 7.52
CA CYS A 23 -19.26 0.60 7.88
C CYS A 23 -20.56 -0.22 8.01
N ILE A 24 -20.84 -1.13 7.08
CA ILE A 24 -21.99 -2.03 7.18
C ILE A 24 -21.86 -2.92 8.42
N GLN A 25 -20.67 -3.47 8.65
CA GLN A 25 -20.42 -4.36 9.79
C GLN A 25 -20.65 -3.65 11.14
N ILE A 26 -20.19 -2.40 11.27
CA ILE A 26 -20.37 -1.58 12.49
C ILE A 26 -21.84 -1.28 12.73
N HIS A 27 -22.64 -1.03 11.67
CA HIS A 27 -24.08 -0.80 11.79
C HIS A 27 -24.89 -2.07 12.04
N GLY A 28 -24.26 -3.25 11.93
CA GLY A 28 -24.95 -4.53 12.10
C GLY A 28 -26.07 -4.73 11.07
N GLY A 29 -27.15 -5.37 11.46
CA GLY A 29 -28.29 -5.63 10.57
C GLY A 29 -28.88 -4.35 9.93
N SER A 30 -28.85 -3.23 10.64
CA SER A 30 -29.30 -1.93 10.11
C SER A 30 -28.45 -1.45 8.93
N GLY A 31 -27.14 -1.74 8.93
CA GLY A 31 -26.26 -1.35 7.81
C GLY A 31 -26.58 -2.04 6.49
N PHE A 32 -27.22 -3.20 6.54
CA PHE A 32 -27.68 -3.95 5.37
C PHE A 32 -29.01 -3.42 4.81
N MET A 33 -29.83 -2.76 5.62
CA MET A 33 -31.16 -2.30 5.25
C MET A 33 -31.10 -1.08 4.33
N MET A 34 -32.05 -0.96 3.38
CA MET A 34 -32.08 0.11 2.37
C MET A 34 -32.36 1.51 2.95
N GLU A 35 -32.93 1.57 4.14
CA GLU A 35 -33.20 2.83 4.86
C GLU A 35 -31.92 3.53 5.34
N TYR A 36 -30.80 2.81 5.41
CA TYR A 36 -29.50 3.35 5.83
C TYR A 36 -28.56 3.56 4.64
N ALA A 37 -27.75 4.59 4.70
CA ALA A 37 -26.86 4.95 3.59
C ALA A 37 -25.73 3.93 3.35
N CYS A 38 -25.34 3.15 4.36
CA CYS A 38 -24.16 2.28 4.33
C CYS A 38 -24.16 1.31 3.14
N GLN A 39 -25.29 0.65 2.87
CA GLN A 39 -25.39 -0.32 1.78
C GLN A 39 -25.22 0.36 0.41
N ARG A 40 -25.73 1.59 0.23
CA ARG A 40 -25.56 2.36 -1.01
C ARG A 40 -24.10 2.80 -1.18
N ILE A 41 -23.48 3.32 -0.11
CA ILE A 41 -22.08 3.73 -0.12
C ILE A 41 -21.19 2.54 -0.48
N TYR A 42 -21.45 1.34 0.07
CA TYR A 42 -20.69 0.13 -0.27
C TYR A 42 -20.82 -0.24 -1.75
N ARG A 43 -22.04 -0.20 -2.29
CA ARG A 43 -22.26 -0.45 -3.70
C ARG A 43 -21.57 0.58 -4.60
N ASP A 44 -21.65 1.86 -4.25
CA ASP A 44 -21.03 2.95 -5.00
C ASP A 44 -19.50 2.91 -4.90
N ALA A 45 -18.94 2.54 -3.74
CA ALA A 45 -17.51 2.36 -3.57
C ALA A 45 -16.95 1.26 -4.50
N ARG A 46 -17.73 0.20 -4.77
CA ARG A 46 -17.26 -0.94 -5.56
C ARG A 46 -16.85 -0.56 -6.98
N ILE A 47 -17.50 0.39 -7.61
CA ILE A 47 -17.17 0.80 -8.98
C ILE A 47 -15.80 1.48 -9.05
N THR A 48 -15.34 2.10 -7.96
CA THR A 48 -14.08 2.88 -7.95
C THR A 48 -12.84 2.03 -8.23
N SER A 49 -12.86 0.73 -7.93
CA SER A 49 -11.76 -0.19 -8.25
C SER A 49 -11.89 -0.84 -9.65
N ILE A 50 -12.93 -0.49 -10.41
CA ILE A 50 -13.24 -1.06 -11.73
C ILE A 50 -13.05 -0.04 -12.84
N TYR A 51 -13.65 1.16 -12.71
CA TYR A 51 -13.65 2.18 -13.76
C TYR A 51 -12.34 2.99 -13.80
N GLU A 52 -12.10 3.71 -14.89
CA GLU A 52 -10.91 4.56 -15.10
C GLU A 52 -9.57 3.84 -14.85
N GLY A 53 -9.53 2.58 -15.26
CA GLY A 53 -8.41 1.68 -14.99
C GLY A 53 -8.63 0.87 -13.70
N THR A 54 -8.78 -0.44 -13.86
CA THR A 54 -8.95 -1.37 -12.74
C THR A 54 -7.74 -1.32 -11.80
N THR A 55 -7.89 -1.82 -10.57
CA THR A 55 -6.75 -1.99 -9.65
C THR A 55 -5.59 -2.76 -10.32
N GLN A 56 -5.88 -3.75 -11.16
CA GLN A 56 -4.85 -4.46 -11.91
C GLN A 56 -4.12 -3.56 -12.90
N LEU A 57 -4.81 -2.67 -13.61
CA LEU A 57 -4.15 -1.70 -14.52
C LEU A 57 -3.29 -0.69 -13.75
N GLN A 58 -3.71 -0.30 -12.55
CA GLN A 58 -2.88 0.53 -11.67
C GLN A 58 -1.62 -0.22 -11.23
N THR A 59 -1.73 -1.51 -10.91
CA THR A 59 -0.60 -2.37 -10.59
C THR A 59 0.40 -2.44 -11.75
N VAL A 60 -0.09 -2.66 -12.96
CA VAL A 60 0.75 -2.69 -14.19
C VAL A 60 1.41 -1.32 -14.46
N ALA A 61 0.75 -0.23 -14.14
CA ALA A 61 1.35 1.10 -14.24
C ALA A 61 2.41 1.32 -13.14
N ALA A 62 2.10 0.94 -11.89
CA ALA A 62 2.97 1.14 -10.73
C ALA A 62 4.27 0.33 -10.82
N ILE A 63 4.23 -0.91 -11.33
CA ILE A 63 5.41 -1.77 -11.37
C ILE A 63 6.57 -1.17 -12.18
N ARG A 64 6.29 -0.32 -13.15
CA ARG A 64 7.32 0.42 -13.90
C ARG A 64 8.11 1.36 -13.00
N TYR A 65 7.44 2.02 -12.05
CA TYR A 65 8.06 2.94 -11.10
C TYR A 65 8.75 2.21 -9.93
N VAL A 66 8.32 0.97 -9.63
CA VAL A 66 9.07 0.07 -8.75
C VAL A 66 10.38 -0.32 -9.41
N THR A 67 10.32 -0.90 -10.61
CA THR A 67 11.47 -1.51 -11.29
C THR A 67 12.50 -0.49 -11.77
N ASN A 68 12.07 0.71 -12.15
CA ASN A 68 13.00 1.80 -12.54
C ASN A 68 13.58 2.57 -11.35
N GLY A 69 13.19 2.23 -10.11
CA GLY A 69 13.71 2.83 -8.90
C GLY A 69 13.06 4.17 -8.50
N SER A 70 12.03 4.64 -9.21
CA SER A 70 11.41 5.95 -8.89
C SER A 70 10.81 5.98 -7.49
N TYR A 71 10.11 4.93 -7.05
CA TYR A 71 9.52 4.91 -5.70
C TYR A 71 10.59 4.84 -4.61
N ILE A 72 11.60 4.00 -4.75
CA ILE A 72 12.66 3.95 -3.73
C ILE A 72 13.44 5.26 -3.66
N ALA A 73 13.69 5.94 -4.79
CA ALA A 73 14.31 7.25 -4.80
C ALA A 73 13.46 8.28 -4.04
N THR A 74 12.15 8.31 -4.27
CA THR A 74 11.21 9.17 -3.55
C THR A 74 11.18 8.87 -2.04
N ILE A 75 11.17 7.59 -1.67
CA ILE A 75 11.21 7.15 -0.27
C ILE A 75 12.51 7.64 0.39
N ARG A 76 13.66 7.49 -0.28
CA ARG A 76 14.95 7.97 0.24
C ARG A 76 15.00 9.50 0.35
N GLU A 77 14.36 10.22 -0.57
CA GLU A 77 14.20 11.68 -0.45
C GLU A 77 13.37 12.04 0.78
N PHE A 78 12.26 11.36 1.04
CA PHE A 78 11.44 11.58 2.23
C PHE A 78 12.20 11.28 3.53
N GLU A 79 13.09 10.30 3.56
CA GLU A 79 13.95 9.98 4.71
C GLU A 79 14.92 11.13 5.08
N THR A 80 15.18 12.06 4.16
CA THR A 80 16.03 13.22 4.43
C THR A 80 15.27 14.37 5.09
N ILE A 81 13.94 14.34 5.08
CA ILE A 81 13.10 15.39 5.66
C ILE A 81 13.10 15.21 7.19
N PRO A 82 13.52 16.24 7.97
CA PRO A 82 13.50 16.14 9.42
C PRO A 82 12.10 15.90 9.98
N CYS A 83 11.98 15.04 10.96
CA CYS A 83 10.76 14.85 11.74
C CYS A 83 10.94 15.33 13.18
N SER A 84 9.84 15.47 13.91
CA SER A 84 9.91 15.81 15.33
C SER A 84 10.55 14.69 16.14
N PRO A 85 11.20 14.99 17.30
CA PRO A 85 11.82 13.97 18.14
C PRO A 85 10.86 12.82 18.54
N GLU A 86 9.59 13.12 18.67
CA GLU A 86 8.55 12.14 19.00
C GLU A 86 8.28 11.13 17.88
N MET A 87 8.55 11.53 16.63
CA MET A 87 8.37 10.69 15.44
C MET A 87 9.63 9.91 15.05
N GLU A 88 10.79 10.21 15.61
CA GLU A 88 12.05 9.52 15.31
C GLU A 88 11.99 7.97 15.47
N PRO A 89 11.34 7.43 16.52
CA PRO A 89 11.20 5.97 16.63
C PRO A 89 10.41 5.36 15.46
N LEU A 90 9.37 6.04 14.96
CA LEU A 90 8.60 5.62 13.81
C LEU A 90 9.41 5.71 12.52
N MET A 91 10.16 6.82 12.34
CA MET A 91 11.06 6.99 11.20
C MET A 91 12.11 5.87 11.14
N SER A 92 12.66 5.47 12.28
CA SER A 92 13.64 4.37 12.36
C SER A 92 13.04 3.02 11.90
N ARG A 93 11.79 2.75 12.23
CA ARG A 93 11.06 1.56 11.76
C ARG A 93 10.79 1.65 10.26
N LEU A 94 10.34 2.83 9.82
CA LEU A 94 10.02 3.08 8.42
C LEU A 94 11.22 2.89 7.48
N LYS A 95 12.42 3.30 7.90
CA LYS A 95 13.67 3.02 7.18
C LYS A 95 13.94 1.51 7.01
N LYS A 96 13.59 0.70 8.00
CA LYS A 96 13.71 -0.77 7.89
C LYS A 96 12.71 -1.33 6.87
N MET A 97 11.48 -0.82 6.86
CA MET A 97 10.47 -1.19 5.86
C MET A 97 10.95 -0.82 4.44
N ALA A 98 11.53 0.38 4.26
CA ALA A 98 12.10 0.82 2.99
C ALA A 98 13.23 -0.10 2.51
N ASN A 99 14.11 -0.54 3.41
CA ASN A 99 15.16 -1.50 3.07
C ASN A 99 14.60 -2.85 2.63
N LYS A 100 13.52 -3.32 3.26
CA LYS A 100 12.84 -4.56 2.84
C LYS A 100 12.20 -4.43 1.48
N PHE A 101 11.51 -3.32 1.21
CA PHE A 101 10.96 -3.04 -0.10
C PHE A 101 12.03 -3.04 -1.19
N GLU A 102 13.16 -2.38 -0.94
CA GLU A 102 14.29 -2.33 -1.87
C GLU A 102 14.88 -3.72 -2.11
N ALA A 103 15.09 -4.51 -1.04
CA ALA A 103 15.58 -5.88 -1.14
C ALA A 103 14.62 -6.78 -1.94
N SER A 104 13.32 -6.73 -1.64
CA SER A 104 12.28 -7.48 -2.37
C SER A 104 12.22 -7.09 -3.84
N THR A 105 12.32 -5.79 -4.14
CA THR A 105 12.36 -5.29 -5.51
C THR A 105 13.57 -5.81 -6.28
N ASN A 106 14.75 -5.78 -5.65
CA ASN A 106 15.99 -6.25 -6.27
C ASN A 106 15.95 -7.77 -6.51
N ALA A 107 15.47 -8.55 -5.55
CA ALA A 107 15.33 -10.00 -5.71
C ALA A 107 14.45 -10.37 -6.92
N VAL A 108 13.31 -9.70 -7.09
CA VAL A 108 12.42 -9.93 -8.24
C VAL A 108 13.07 -9.49 -9.56
N LYS A 109 13.82 -8.38 -9.57
CA LYS A 109 14.53 -7.91 -10.77
C LYS A 109 15.68 -8.83 -11.17
N GLU A 110 16.45 -9.33 -10.20
CA GLU A 110 17.59 -10.22 -10.42
C GLU A 110 17.16 -11.58 -10.98
N ALA A 111 15.96 -12.03 -10.65
CA ALA A 111 15.38 -13.24 -11.21
C ALA A 111 15.18 -13.17 -12.74
N GLN A 112 15.13 -11.97 -13.34
CA GLN A 112 14.93 -11.71 -14.78
C GLN A 112 13.73 -12.48 -15.36
N ASP A 113 12.69 -12.64 -14.57
CA ASP A 113 11.51 -13.41 -14.89
C ASP A 113 10.28 -12.50 -14.91
N GLN A 114 9.72 -12.27 -16.11
CA GLN A 114 8.56 -11.41 -16.29
C GLN A 114 7.31 -11.96 -15.59
N GLU A 115 7.13 -13.28 -15.57
CA GLU A 115 5.97 -13.89 -14.93
C GLU A 115 6.02 -13.74 -13.41
N LEU A 116 7.19 -13.92 -12.80
CA LEU A 116 7.40 -13.66 -11.39
C LEU A 116 7.18 -12.19 -11.05
N LEU A 117 7.68 -11.28 -11.89
CA LEU A 117 7.47 -9.84 -11.73
C LEU A 117 5.98 -9.50 -11.76
N ASP A 118 5.24 -10.00 -12.74
CA ASP A 118 3.80 -9.76 -12.88
C ASP A 118 3.01 -10.33 -11.69
N PHE A 119 3.40 -11.49 -11.20
CA PHE A 119 2.77 -12.16 -10.06
C PHE A 119 3.00 -11.42 -8.73
N THR A 120 4.18 -10.84 -8.56
CA THR A 120 4.54 -10.10 -7.34
C THR A 120 4.23 -8.60 -7.40
N ALA A 121 3.88 -8.08 -8.59
CA ALA A 121 3.71 -6.65 -8.85
C ALA A 121 2.79 -5.93 -7.88
N ARG A 122 1.63 -6.53 -7.54
CA ARG A 122 0.67 -5.94 -6.61
C ARG A 122 1.28 -5.79 -5.21
N ARG A 123 2.02 -6.79 -4.74
CA ARG A 123 2.68 -6.76 -3.42
C ARG A 123 3.72 -5.66 -3.34
N LEU A 124 4.53 -5.51 -4.38
CA LEU A 124 5.53 -4.45 -4.45
C LEU A 124 4.88 -3.05 -4.52
N MET A 125 3.76 -2.92 -5.25
CA MET A 125 2.99 -1.67 -5.29
C MET A 125 2.43 -1.32 -3.90
N GLU A 126 1.84 -2.27 -3.19
CA GLU A 126 1.26 -2.08 -1.85
C GLU A 126 2.36 -1.71 -0.84
N MET A 127 3.51 -2.40 -0.85
CA MET A 127 4.66 -2.02 0.00
C MET A 127 5.12 -0.58 -0.25
N ALA A 128 5.26 -0.17 -1.51
CA ALA A 128 5.66 1.21 -1.85
C ALA A 128 4.64 2.22 -1.35
N ALA A 129 3.35 1.96 -1.54
CA ALA A 129 2.27 2.85 -1.13
C ALA A 129 2.21 3.01 0.39
N ASP A 130 2.28 1.91 1.14
CA ASP A 130 2.25 1.93 2.60
C ASP A 130 3.44 2.70 3.19
N ILE A 131 4.63 2.52 2.64
CA ILE A 131 5.83 3.25 3.09
C ILE A 131 5.69 4.74 2.80
N ILE A 132 5.24 5.12 1.60
CA ILE A 132 5.03 6.53 1.22
C ILE A 132 3.95 7.17 2.11
N MET A 133 2.84 6.48 2.36
CA MET A 133 1.79 6.96 3.26
C MET A 133 2.31 7.18 4.69
N CYS A 134 3.14 6.28 5.21
CA CYS A 134 3.78 6.44 6.52
C CYS A 134 4.67 7.68 6.56
N HIS A 135 5.46 7.96 5.51
CA HIS A 135 6.27 9.18 5.44
C HIS A 135 5.42 10.44 5.49
N LEU A 136 4.32 10.49 4.72
CA LEU A 136 3.41 11.64 4.71
C LEU A 136 2.77 11.85 6.09
N LEU A 137 2.30 10.78 6.74
CA LEU A 137 1.72 10.85 8.08
C LEU A 137 2.73 11.30 9.15
N ILE A 138 3.98 10.84 9.08
CA ILE A 138 5.04 11.30 9.98
C ILE A 138 5.32 12.79 9.79
N GLN A 139 5.34 13.29 8.56
CA GLN A 139 5.51 14.71 8.27
C GLN A 139 4.34 15.55 8.81
N ASP A 140 3.10 15.08 8.62
CA ASP A 140 1.92 15.75 9.15
C ASP A 140 1.88 15.71 10.68
N ALA A 141 2.23 14.58 11.31
CA ALA A 141 2.33 14.43 12.75
C ALA A 141 3.44 15.32 13.36
N SER A 142 4.54 15.52 12.64
CA SER A 142 5.61 16.43 13.07
C SER A 142 5.18 17.89 13.08
N LYS A 143 4.26 18.29 12.18
CA LYS A 143 3.73 19.66 12.09
C LYS A 143 2.55 19.87 13.03
N ASN A 144 1.69 18.88 13.18
CA ASN A 144 0.49 18.95 14.02
C ASN A 144 0.27 17.59 14.74
N PRO A 145 1.00 17.37 15.86
CA PRO A 145 0.96 16.09 16.58
C PRO A 145 -0.41 15.78 17.19
N GLU A 146 -1.13 16.80 17.66
CA GLU A 146 -2.45 16.59 18.27
C GLU A 146 -3.44 15.94 17.30
N LEU A 147 -3.33 16.27 16.02
CA LEU A 147 -4.23 15.77 14.99
C LEU A 147 -3.77 14.45 14.37
N PHE A 148 -2.47 14.30 14.12
CA PHE A 148 -1.95 13.22 13.28
C PHE A 148 -1.07 12.19 13.99
N ALA A 149 -0.53 12.46 15.20
CA ALA A 149 0.40 11.52 15.83
C ALA A 149 -0.21 10.14 16.08
N LYS A 150 -1.46 10.09 16.54
CA LYS A 150 -2.18 8.84 16.77
C LYS A 150 -2.36 8.05 15.47
N SER A 151 -2.76 8.72 14.40
CA SER A 151 -2.93 8.10 13.07
C SER A 151 -1.61 7.58 12.52
N ALA A 152 -0.51 8.33 12.68
CA ALA A 152 0.82 7.90 12.27
C ALA A 152 1.25 6.61 13.00
N HIS A 153 1.05 6.51 14.31
CA HIS A 153 1.35 5.30 15.09
C HIS A 153 0.50 4.10 14.65
N VAL A 154 -0.82 4.30 14.52
CA VAL A 154 -1.75 3.21 14.16
C VAL A 154 -1.47 2.71 12.75
N TYR A 155 -1.32 3.63 11.79
CA TYR A 155 -1.10 3.25 10.41
C TYR A 155 0.26 2.59 10.20
N LEU A 156 1.33 3.09 10.84
CA LEU A 156 2.65 2.48 10.71
C LEU A 156 2.67 1.05 11.27
N ASN A 157 1.98 0.78 12.38
CA ASN A 157 1.87 -0.58 12.91
C ASN A 157 1.19 -1.53 11.91
N TYR A 158 0.15 -1.06 11.25
CA TYR A 158 -0.53 -1.80 10.19
C TYR A 158 0.39 -2.02 8.97
N ALA A 159 0.97 -0.94 8.46
CA ALA A 159 1.82 -0.94 7.28
C ALA A 159 3.07 -1.82 7.45
N GLU A 160 3.69 -1.81 8.63
CA GLU A 160 4.84 -2.66 8.92
C GLU A 160 4.47 -4.14 8.81
N ALA A 161 3.33 -4.56 9.36
CA ALA A 161 2.84 -5.93 9.26
C ALA A 161 2.55 -6.34 7.80
N GLU A 162 1.97 -5.43 7.00
CA GLU A 162 1.71 -5.69 5.57
C GLU A 162 3.02 -5.78 4.77
N VAL A 163 3.97 -4.89 5.00
CA VAL A 163 5.30 -4.94 4.36
C VAL A 163 6.03 -6.24 4.70
N GLU A 164 6.01 -6.67 5.97
CA GLU A 164 6.59 -7.95 6.40
C GLU A 164 5.93 -9.15 5.70
N LYS A 165 4.61 -9.16 5.65
CA LYS A 165 3.83 -10.19 4.95
C LYS A 165 4.20 -10.28 3.47
N HIS A 166 4.28 -9.15 2.79
CA HIS A 166 4.59 -9.11 1.36
C HIS A 166 6.06 -9.48 1.08
N ALA A 167 6.98 -8.96 1.88
CA ALA A 167 8.40 -9.30 1.76
C ALA A 167 8.63 -10.80 2.03
N GLY A 168 8.06 -11.34 3.10
CA GLY A 168 8.15 -12.76 3.42
C GLY A 168 7.53 -13.66 2.35
N PHE A 169 6.44 -13.22 1.71
CA PHE A 169 5.88 -13.95 0.58
C PHE A 169 6.85 -13.97 -0.61
N ILE A 170 7.43 -12.84 -0.98
CA ILE A 170 8.35 -12.73 -2.12
C ILE A 170 9.62 -13.55 -1.87
N GLU A 171 10.14 -13.50 -0.65
CA GLU A 171 11.38 -14.21 -0.26
C GLU A 171 11.23 -15.75 -0.27
N ASN A 172 10.06 -16.23 0.17
CA ASN A 172 9.82 -17.67 0.33
C ASN A 172 9.02 -18.30 -0.82
N PHE A 173 8.64 -17.52 -1.84
CA PHE A 173 7.86 -18.01 -2.96
C PHE A 173 8.72 -18.85 -3.92
N ASP A 174 8.33 -20.11 -4.11
CA ASP A 174 8.95 -20.95 -5.12
C ASP A 174 8.34 -20.65 -6.49
N LYS A 175 9.19 -20.29 -7.44
CA LYS A 175 8.77 -20.01 -8.81
C LYS A 175 8.05 -21.21 -9.47
N GLU A 176 8.44 -22.44 -9.12
CA GLU A 176 7.80 -23.64 -9.67
C GLU A 176 6.31 -23.70 -9.30
N ASP A 177 5.94 -23.09 -8.16
CA ASP A 177 4.53 -23.00 -7.73
C ASP A 177 3.66 -22.15 -8.68
N LEU A 178 4.25 -21.30 -9.53
CA LEU A 178 3.47 -20.58 -10.57
C LEU A 178 2.68 -21.53 -11.48
N ALA A 179 3.17 -22.76 -11.68
CA ALA A 179 2.47 -23.76 -12.47
C ALA A 179 1.08 -24.11 -11.91
N PHE A 180 0.89 -24.04 -10.57
CA PHE A 180 -0.38 -24.32 -9.92
C PHE A 180 -1.44 -23.23 -10.14
N TYR A 181 -1.03 -22.02 -10.54
CA TYR A 181 -1.92 -20.90 -10.84
C TYR A 181 -2.32 -20.84 -12.34
N LYS A 182 -1.68 -21.67 -13.16
CA LYS A 182 -2.02 -21.80 -14.60
C LYS A 182 -3.10 -22.85 -14.79
N LYS A 183 -4.14 -22.50 -15.52
CA LYS A 183 -5.19 -23.44 -15.94
C LYS A 183 -4.87 -24.04 -17.32
#